data_1a68224c0555ff887a39821e3aa4ca40
#
_entry.id   1a68224c0555ff887a39821e3aa4ca40
#
_cell.length_a   1.000
_cell.length_b   1.000
_cell.length_c   1.000
_cell.angle_alpha   90.00
_cell.angle_beta   90.00
_cell.angle_gamma   90.00
#
_symmetry.space_group_name_H-M   'P 1'
#
loop_
_entity.id
_entity.type
_entity.pdbx_description
1 polymer ?
#
loop_
_entity_poly.entity_id
_entity_poly.type
_entity_poly.pdbx_seq_one_letter_code
_entity_poly.pdbx_strand_id
1 'polypeptide(L)'
;MKKYESYKDSGVGWIGKIPSHWSCVPFRRIAKVQCNLVRPSENLTMFQISPDSIEKNSGKIIKTRTVEEAKVDSDNHRFYKGQILYSKIRPLLNKVTIAPYDGLCSADMYPISTIENTEYVMYYMLSEAFLSSVKNIVADRVKMPKINQDELKNTDFVIPPFSEQQVIVDYLKDKTLKIEQYVS
;
A
#
# COMPACT_ATOMS: atom_id res chain seq x y z
N MET A 1 -16.01 6.56 -19.79
CA MET A 1 -14.68 6.00 -20.10
C MET A 1 -14.72 5.35 -21.48
N LYS A 2 -13.75 5.63 -22.35
CA LYS A 2 -13.59 4.86 -23.60
C LYS A 2 -13.25 3.41 -23.24
N LYS A 3 -13.91 2.43 -23.90
CA LYS A 3 -13.52 1.03 -23.80
C LYS A 3 -12.20 0.82 -24.55
N TYR A 4 -11.36 -0.06 -24.03
CA TYR A 4 -10.16 -0.49 -24.75
C TYR A 4 -10.53 -1.36 -25.95
N GLU A 5 -9.68 -1.37 -26.97
CA GLU A 5 -9.94 -2.09 -28.23
C GLU A 5 -10.00 -3.61 -28.04
N SER A 6 -9.19 -4.15 -27.12
CA SER A 6 -9.11 -5.57 -26.86
C SER A 6 -8.78 -5.88 -25.40
N TYR A 7 -9.18 -7.08 -24.96
CA TYR A 7 -8.99 -7.57 -23.61
C TYR A 7 -8.43 -9.00 -23.65
N LYS A 8 -7.65 -9.34 -22.63
CA LYS A 8 -7.16 -10.70 -22.36
C LYS A 8 -7.48 -11.12 -20.94
N ASP A 9 -7.47 -12.42 -20.67
CA ASP A 9 -7.53 -12.94 -19.32
C ASP A 9 -6.27 -12.55 -18.54
N SER A 10 -6.45 -12.11 -17.29
CA SER A 10 -5.32 -11.78 -16.40
C SER A 10 -4.58 -13.00 -15.88
N GLY A 11 -5.17 -14.19 -15.96
CA GLY A 11 -4.71 -15.40 -15.31
C GLY A 11 -5.10 -15.50 -13.83
N VAL A 12 -5.84 -14.51 -13.29
CA VAL A 12 -6.24 -14.42 -11.87
C VAL A 12 -7.75 -14.29 -11.80
N GLY A 13 -8.44 -15.29 -11.24
CA GLY A 13 -9.90 -15.43 -11.32
C GLY A 13 -10.69 -14.23 -10.83
N TRP A 14 -10.29 -13.60 -9.73
CA TRP A 14 -10.99 -12.42 -9.17
C TRP A 14 -10.64 -11.10 -9.86
N ILE A 15 -9.58 -11.05 -10.67
CA ILE A 15 -9.24 -9.89 -11.51
C ILE A 15 -10.00 -9.97 -12.83
N GLY A 16 -10.11 -11.18 -13.41
CA GLY A 16 -10.78 -11.42 -14.68
C GLY A 16 -10.02 -10.86 -15.88
N LYS A 17 -10.73 -10.15 -16.76
CA LYS A 17 -10.16 -9.61 -17.99
C LYS A 17 -9.53 -8.24 -17.79
N ILE A 18 -8.34 -8.04 -18.36
CA ILE A 18 -7.60 -6.78 -18.41
C ILE A 18 -7.37 -6.33 -19.86
N PRO A 19 -7.13 -5.05 -20.15
CA PRO A 19 -6.73 -4.61 -21.49
C PRO A 19 -5.56 -5.41 -22.02
N SER A 20 -5.55 -5.77 -23.30
CA SER A 20 -4.58 -6.72 -23.86
C SER A 20 -3.12 -6.27 -23.73
N HIS A 21 -2.87 -4.95 -23.72
CA HIS A 21 -1.54 -4.36 -23.58
C HIS A 21 -1.09 -4.17 -22.11
N TRP A 22 -1.98 -4.43 -21.13
CA TRP A 22 -1.60 -4.41 -19.72
C TRP A 22 -0.94 -5.74 -19.31
N SER A 23 -0.17 -5.71 -18.23
CA SER A 23 0.47 -6.89 -17.66
C SER A 23 -0.14 -7.26 -16.31
N CYS A 24 -0.18 -8.56 -15.99
CA CYS A 24 -0.42 -9.05 -14.65
C CYS A 24 0.87 -9.73 -14.16
N VAL A 25 1.46 -9.21 -13.10
CA VAL A 25 2.78 -9.64 -12.62
C VAL A 25 2.81 -9.73 -11.10
N PRO A 26 3.63 -10.62 -10.51
CA PRO A 26 3.78 -10.67 -9.06
C PRO A 26 4.48 -9.42 -8.52
N PHE A 27 4.07 -8.99 -7.30
CA PHE A 27 4.60 -7.81 -6.58
C PHE A 27 6.13 -7.71 -6.62
N ARG A 28 6.85 -8.82 -6.45
CA ARG A 28 8.32 -8.84 -6.45
C ARG A 28 8.97 -8.31 -7.74
N ARG A 29 8.22 -8.21 -8.85
CA ARG A 29 8.74 -7.64 -10.10
C ARG A 29 8.68 -6.12 -10.15
N ILE A 30 7.81 -5.53 -9.37
CA ILE A 30 7.52 -4.08 -9.42
C ILE A 30 7.92 -3.34 -8.15
N ALA A 31 8.08 -4.05 -7.03
CA ALA A 31 8.31 -3.43 -5.74
C ALA A 31 9.16 -4.32 -4.82
N LYS A 32 9.77 -3.66 -3.83
CA LYS A 32 10.61 -4.30 -2.83
C LYS A 32 10.27 -3.79 -1.43
N VAL A 33 10.10 -4.70 -0.49
CA VAL A 33 10.02 -4.37 0.94
C VAL A 33 11.43 -4.04 1.44
N GLN A 34 11.58 -2.89 2.09
CA GLN A 34 12.85 -2.37 2.60
C GLN A 34 12.83 -2.27 4.13
N CYS A 35 12.77 -3.41 4.81
CA CYS A 35 12.86 -3.45 6.26
C CYS A 35 14.26 -3.05 6.74
N ASN A 36 14.32 -2.03 7.61
CA ASN A 36 15.53 -1.56 8.26
C ASN A 36 15.19 -1.17 9.70
N LEU A 37 15.39 -2.10 10.64
CA LEU A 37 15.11 -1.88 12.06
C LEU A 37 16.19 -0.98 12.67
N VAL A 38 15.75 0.06 13.36
CA VAL A 38 16.58 1.00 14.10
C VAL A 38 16.00 1.24 15.49
N ARG A 39 16.85 1.64 16.44
CA ARG A 39 16.43 1.97 17.81
C ARG A 39 15.70 3.31 17.84
N PRO A 40 14.50 3.38 18.38
CA PRO A 40 13.74 4.64 18.50
C PRO A 40 14.47 5.68 19.35
N SER A 41 15.16 5.28 20.41
CA SER A 41 15.89 6.18 21.31
C SER A 41 16.97 7.05 20.61
N GLU A 42 17.47 6.63 19.47
CA GLU A 42 18.42 7.37 18.65
C GLU A 42 17.75 8.33 17.65
N ASN A 43 16.42 8.35 17.60
CA ASN A 43 15.62 9.02 16.57
C ASN A 43 14.37 9.74 17.14
N LEU A 44 14.44 10.24 18.37
CA LEU A 44 13.28 10.76 19.14
C LEU A 44 12.49 11.86 18.43
N THR A 45 13.17 12.73 17.69
CA THR A 45 12.55 13.85 16.97
C THR A 45 11.96 13.48 15.61
N MET A 46 12.22 12.27 15.10
CA MET A 46 11.65 11.81 13.84
C MET A 46 10.15 11.51 14.01
N PHE A 47 9.39 11.70 12.93
CA PHE A 47 8.00 11.29 12.91
C PHE A 47 7.84 9.76 12.91
N GLN A 48 6.83 9.28 13.64
CA GLN A 48 6.50 7.87 13.75
C GLN A 48 5.13 7.59 13.14
N ILE A 49 5.07 6.59 12.25
CA ILE A 49 3.84 6.08 11.67
C ILE A 49 3.62 4.63 12.10
N SER A 50 2.44 4.35 12.63
CA SER A 50 2.00 3.02 13.04
C SER A 50 0.65 2.68 12.38
N PRO A 51 0.18 1.45 12.43
CA PRO A 51 -1.11 1.09 11.82
C PRO A 51 -2.29 1.94 12.32
N ASP A 52 -2.27 2.46 13.55
CA ASP A 52 -3.30 3.36 14.08
C ASP A 52 -3.19 4.80 13.57
N SER A 53 -2.07 5.15 12.95
CA SER A 53 -1.87 6.45 12.28
C SER A 53 -2.54 6.54 10.92
N ILE A 54 -2.97 5.41 10.34
CA ILE A 54 -3.52 5.35 8.99
C ILE A 54 -5.00 4.99 9.05
N GLU A 55 -5.82 5.76 8.34
CA GLU A 55 -7.23 5.46 8.17
C GLU A 55 -7.40 4.23 7.24
N LYS A 56 -8.37 3.36 7.57
CA LYS A 56 -8.67 2.18 6.75
C LYS A 56 -9.22 2.58 5.38
N ASN A 57 -8.79 1.89 4.33
CA ASN A 57 -9.29 2.02 2.95
C ASN A 57 -9.16 3.42 2.32
N SER A 58 -8.33 4.33 2.87
CA SER A 58 -8.29 5.71 2.36
C SER A 58 -6.92 6.19 1.92
N GLY A 59 -5.87 5.62 2.48
CA GLY A 59 -4.50 6.11 2.29
C GLY A 59 -4.14 7.32 3.15
N LYS A 60 -5.07 7.84 3.97
CA LYS A 60 -4.87 9.05 4.77
C LYS A 60 -4.13 8.76 6.07
N ILE A 61 -3.22 9.67 6.43
CA ILE A 61 -2.62 9.72 7.76
C ILE A 61 -3.52 10.59 8.64
N ILE A 62 -4.04 10.01 9.73
CA ILE A 62 -4.96 10.66 10.67
C ILE A 62 -4.30 11.02 11.99
N LYS A 63 -3.08 10.57 12.23
CA LYS A 63 -2.28 10.91 13.41
C LYS A 63 -0.84 11.15 13.01
N THR A 64 -0.28 12.27 13.42
CA THR A 64 1.12 12.61 13.25
C THR A 64 1.74 12.82 14.64
N ARG A 65 2.79 12.03 14.96
CA ARG A 65 3.51 12.07 16.23
C ARG A 65 4.99 11.90 15.99
N THR A 66 5.82 12.45 16.84
CA THR A 66 7.23 12.09 16.91
C THR A 66 7.40 10.73 17.59
N VAL A 67 8.59 10.14 17.48
CA VAL A 67 8.95 8.90 18.18
C VAL A 67 8.82 9.09 19.70
N GLU A 68 9.25 10.25 20.22
CA GLU A 68 9.14 10.62 21.63
C GLU A 68 7.68 10.69 22.09
N GLU A 69 6.83 11.41 21.35
CA GLU A 69 5.39 11.53 21.64
C GLU A 69 4.65 10.19 21.55
N ALA A 70 5.08 9.32 20.64
CA ALA A 70 4.53 7.98 20.47
C ALA A 70 4.97 7.00 21.58
N LYS A 71 5.99 7.38 22.38
CA LYS A 71 6.57 6.56 23.48
C LYS A 71 6.93 5.16 23.01
N VAL A 72 7.58 5.07 21.83
CA VAL A 72 7.97 3.80 21.24
C VAL A 72 9.28 3.34 21.86
N ASP A 73 9.30 2.13 22.40
CA ASP A 73 10.47 1.49 23.03
C ASP A 73 11.03 0.30 22.23
N SER A 74 10.22 -0.29 21.36
CA SER A 74 10.64 -1.38 20.47
C SER A 74 11.21 -0.86 19.15
N ASP A 75 12.10 -1.65 18.54
CA ASP A 75 12.69 -1.29 17.23
C ASP A 75 11.63 -1.05 16.17
N ASN A 76 11.86 0.00 15.36
CA ASN A 76 11.00 0.43 14.28
C ASN A 76 11.75 0.39 12.93
N HIS A 77 11.03 0.23 11.83
CA HIS A 77 11.64 0.34 10.50
C HIS A 77 11.82 1.81 10.12
N ARG A 78 13.04 2.16 9.68
CA ARG A 78 13.27 3.45 9.03
C ARG A 78 12.63 3.44 7.66
N PHE A 79 11.93 4.53 7.32
CA PHE A 79 11.38 4.78 6.00
C PHE A 79 11.80 6.15 5.47
N TYR A 80 11.68 6.31 4.16
CA TYR A 80 11.99 7.54 3.45
C TYR A 80 10.78 8.09 2.72
N LYS A 81 10.75 9.41 2.56
CA LYS A 81 9.71 10.11 1.80
C LYS A 81 9.47 9.45 0.43
N GLY A 82 8.21 9.28 0.08
CA GLY A 82 7.79 8.66 -1.18
C GLY A 82 7.68 7.13 -1.13
N GLN A 83 8.13 6.45 -0.06
CA GLN A 83 7.88 5.03 0.11
C GLN A 83 6.42 4.77 0.47
N ILE A 84 5.90 3.62 0.03
CA ILE A 84 4.60 3.13 0.49
C ILE A 84 4.80 2.46 1.86
N LEU A 85 3.94 2.79 2.81
CA LEU A 85 3.90 2.17 4.13
C LEU A 85 2.65 1.29 4.21
N TYR A 86 2.83 -0.01 4.38
CA TYR A 86 1.75 -1.00 4.42
C TYR A 86 1.71 -1.74 5.74
N SER A 87 0.54 -1.80 6.39
CA SER A 87 0.35 -2.58 7.61
C SER A 87 0.28 -4.08 7.30
N LYS A 88 1.27 -4.85 7.80
CA LYS A 88 1.27 -6.31 7.65
C LYS A 88 0.31 -7.02 8.60
N ILE A 89 -0.10 -6.36 9.70
CA ILE A 89 -1.06 -6.90 10.66
C ILE A 89 -2.48 -6.46 10.31
N ARG A 90 -3.45 -7.35 10.58
CA ARG A 90 -4.87 -7.13 10.24
C ARG A 90 -5.02 -6.59 8.82
N PRO A 91 -4.42 -7.24 7.81
CA PRO A 91 -4.27 -6.67 6.47
C PRO A 91 -5.60 -6.37 5.80
N LEU A 92 -6.70 -6.99 6.25
CA LEU A 92 -8.06 -6.70 5.78
C LEU A 92 -8.59 -5.32 6.21
N LEU A 93 -7.92 -4.62 7.14
CA LEU A 93 -8.20 -3.20 7.41
C LEU A 93 -7.64 -2.29 6.32
N ASN A 94 -6.86 -2.84 5.41
CA ASN A 94 -6.32 -2.18 4.23
C ASN A 94 -5.69 -0.81 4.53
N LYS A 95 -4.74 -0.81 5.47
CA LYS A 95 -4.01 0.39 5.91
C LYS A 95 -2.71 0.52 5.13
N VAL A 96 -2.73 1.37 4.16
CA VAL A 96 -1.61 1.71 3.28
C VAL A 96 -1.56 3.22 3.05
N THR A 97 -0.37 3.81 2.97
CA THR A 97 -0.18 5.24 2.68
C THR A 97 1.17 5.46 1.99
N ILE A 98 1.37 6.66 1.44
CA ILE A 98 2.69 7.11 0.97
C ILE A 98 3.30 8.00 2.05
N ALA A 99 4.55 7.74 2.38
CA ALA A 99 5.31 8.52 3.37
C ALA A 99 5.49 9.97 2.88
N PRO A 100 4.96 10.99 3.59
CA PRO A 100 5.10 12.39 3.18
C PRO A 100 6.46 12.99 3.59
N TYR A 101 7.19 12.31 4.45
CA TYR A 101 8.49 12.70 5.02
C TYR A 101 9.31 11.45 5.37
N ASP A 102 10.56 11.63 5.78
CA ASP A 102 11.39 10.58 6.36
C ASP A 102 10.99 10.33 7.82
N GLY A 103 11.05 9.07 8.28
CA GLY A 103 10.63 8.74 9.62
C GLY A 103 10.83 7.29 10.01
N LEU A 104 10.16 6.91 11.11
CA LEU A 104 10.13 5.54 11.59
C LEU A 104 8.70 5.00 11.51
N CYS A 105 8.53 3.76 11.07
CA CYS A 105 7.24 3.08 11.16
C CYS A 105 7.34 1.84 12.05
N SER A 106 6.22 1.49 12.67
CA SER A 106 6.11 0.28 13.49
C SER A 106 6.72 -0.93 12.78
N ALA A 107 7.35 -1.82 13.55
CA ALA A 107 7.80 -3.12 13.05
C ALA A 107 6.67 -3.96 12.42
N ASP A 108 5.42 -3.63 12.70
CA ASP A 108 4.23 -4.24 12.08
C ASP A 108 3.84 -3.64 10.72
N MET A 109 4.69 -2.80 10.15
CA MET A 109 4.53 -2.21 8.82
C MET A 109 5.67 -2.58 7.90
N TYR A 110 5.43 -2.48 6.60
CA TYR A 110 6.42 -2.65 5.56
C TYR A 110 6.66 -1.32 4.83
N PRO A 111 7.86 -0.72 4.93
CA PRO A 111 8.31 0.27 3.95
C PRO A 111 8.56 -0.41 2.60
N ILE A 112 7.97 0.14 1.54
CA ILE A 112 7.99 -0.45 0.19
C ILE A 112 8.46 0.61 -0.80
N SER A 113 9.46 0.27 -1.61
CA SER A 113 9.85 1.04 -2.79
C SER A 113 9.38 0.33 -4.06
N THR A 114 8.95 1.07 -5.05
CA THR A 114 8.48 0.55 -6.34
C THR A 114 9.21 1.24 -7.50
N ILE A 115 9.29 0.55 -8.64
CA ILE A 115 9.77 1.08 -9.92
C ILE A 115 8.63 1.65 -10.77
N GLU A 116 7.39 1.40 -10.36
CA GLU A 116 6.18 1.91 -11.00
C GLU A 116 5.76 3.25 -10.37
N ASN A 117 4.71 3.88 -10.88
CA ASN A 117 4.12 5.06 -10.25
C ASN A 117 3.66 4.71 -8.83
N THR A 118 4.26 5.34 -7.82
CA THR A 118 4.03 5.03 -6.41
C THR A 118 2.56 5.20 -6.01
N GLU A 119 1.91 6.24 -6.53
CA GLU A 119 0.50 6.50 -6.24
C GLU A 119 -0.40 5.46 -6.89
N TYR A 120 -0.08 5.03 -8.12
CA TYR A 120 -0.79 3.93 -8.78
C TYR A 120 -0.71 2.65 -7.95
N VAL A 121 0.50 2.28 -7.50
CA VAL A 121 0.69 1.08 -6.67
C VAL A 121 -0.07 1.19 -5.36
N MET A 122 -0.05 2.35 -4.69
CA MET A 122 -0.85 2.58 -3.48
C MET A 122 -2.36 2.42 -3.76
N TYR A 123 -2.88 3.03 -4.82
CA TYR A 123 -4.31 2.88 -5.18
C TYR A 123 -4.66 1.43 -5.54
N TYR A 124 -3.75 0.72 -6.22
CA TYR A 124 -3.95 -0.71 -6.48
C TYR A 124 -4.03 -1.50 -5.18
N MET A 125 -3.15 -1.23 -4.21
CA MET A 125 -3.19 -1.85 -2.88
C MET A 125 -4.48 -1.50 -2.10
N LEU A 126 -5.12 -0.36 -2.38
CA LEU A 126 -6.42 0.00 -1.82
C LEU A 126 -7.60 -0.68 -2.54
N SER A 127 -7.38 -1.27 -3.71
CA SER A 127 -8.44 -1.86 -4.53
C SER A 127 -8.93 -3.22 -4.02
N GLU A 128 -10.16 -3.59 -4.42
CA GLU A 128 -10.70 -4.92 -4.12
C GLU A 128 -9.91 -6.05 -4.79
N ALA A 129 -9.25 -5.79 -5.92
CA ALA A 129 -8.39 -6.77 -6.59
C ALA A 129 -7.24 -7.22 -5.68
N PHE A 130 -6.53 -6.28 -5.06
CA PHE A 130 -5.47 -6.59 -4.10
C PHE A 130 -6.03 -7.17 -2.80
N LEU A 131 -7.11 -6.59 -2.29
CA LEU A 131 -7.73 -7.06 -1.04
C LEU A 131 -8.23 -8.50 -1.14
N SER A 132 -8.72 -8.93 -2.30
CA SER A 132 -9.12 -10.32 -2.56
C SER A 132 -7.91 -11.27 -2.51
N SER A 133 -6.75 -10.87 -3.05
CA SER A 133 -5.51 -11.65 -2.89
C SER A 133 -5.16 -11.82 -1.41
N VAL A 134 -5.23 -10.72 -0.64
CA VAL A 134 -4.93 -10.74 0.79
C VAL A 134 -5.94 -11.60 1.57
N LYS A 135 -7.25 -11.50 1.26
CA LYS A 135 -8.30 -12.33 1.87
C LYS A 135 -7.97 -13.82 1.72
N ASN A 136 -7.61 -14.25 0.50
CA ASN A 136 -7.26 -15.64 0.23
C ASN A 136 -6.03 -16.10 1.03
N ILE A 137 -5.01 -15.24 1.18
CA ILE A 137 -3.79 -15.58 1.93
C ILE A 137 -4.06 -15.75 3.43
N VAL A 138 -4.96 -14.94 4.00
CA VAL A 138 -5.19 -14.92 5.45
C VAL A 138 -6.48 -15.63 5.87
N ALA A 139 -7.16 -16.31 4.96
CA ALA A 139 -8.48 -16.92 5.17
C ALA A 139 -8.57 -17.80 6.43
N ASP A 140 -7.54 -18.62 6.70
CA ASP A 140 -7.51 -19.57 7.80
C ASP A 140 -6.88 -19.01 9.10
N ARG A 141 -6.59 -17.70 9.14
CA ARG A 141 -5.90 -17.05 10.27
C ARG A 141 -6.88 -16.37 11.21
N VAL A 142 -7.20 -17.04 12.32
CA VAL A 142 -8.25 -16.58 13.26
C VAL A 142 -7.77 -15.46 14.19
N LYS A 143 -6.53 -15.50 14.69
CA LYS A 143 -6.02 -14.51 15.67
C LYS A 143 -4.96 -13.62 15.03
N MET A 144 -5.22 -12.30 14.98
CA MET A 144 -4.30 -11.28 14.46
C MET A 144 -3.63 -11.69 13.14
N PRO A 145 -4.39 -11.85 12.05
CA PRO A 145 -3.84 -12.27 10.79
C PRO A 145 -2.73 -11.31 10.35
N LYS A 146 -1.63 -11.88 9.89
CA LYS A 146 -0.48 -11.13 9.34
C LYS A 146 -0.19 -11.67 7.94
N ILE A 147 0.23 -10.79 7.04
CA ILE A 147 0.83 -11.18 5.78
C ILE A 147 2.35 -11.08 5.90
N ASN A 148 3.07 -12.14 5.58
CA ASN A 148 4.53 -12.09 5.56
C ASN A 148 5.07 -11.56 4.22
N GLN A 149 6.38 -11.28 4.16
CA GLN A 149 7.00 -10.71 2.96
C GLN A 149 6.91 -11.63 1.74
N ASP A 150 7.06 -12.95 1.92
CA ASP A 150 7.04 -13.90 0.80
C ASP A 150 5.64 -14.06 0.24
N GLU A 151 4.62 -14.00 1.08
CA GLU A 151 3.22 -13.96 0.66
C GLU A 151 2.93 -12.66 -0.12
N LEU A 152 3.35 -11.50 0.42
CA LEU A 152 3.17 -10.22 -0.27
C LEU A 152 3.89 -10.20 -1.62
N LYS A 153 5.13 -10.72 -1.70
CA LYS A 153 5.92 -10.80 -2.93
C LYS A 153 5.24 -11.59 -4.05
N ASN A 154 4.33 -12.48 -3.71
CA ASN A 154 3.61 -13.35 -4.65
C ASN A 154 2.18 -12.88 -4.95
N THR A 155 1.73 -11.75 -4.41
CA THR A 155 0.45 -11.14 -4.81
C THR A 155 0.52 -10.60 -6.23
N ASP A 156 -0.57 -10.73 -6.97
CA ASP A 156 -0.64 -10.29 -8.36
C ASP A 156 -1.02 -8.81 -8.46
N PHE A 157 -0.32 -8.11 -9.35
CA PHE A 157 -0.55 -6.70 -9.67
C PHE A 157 -0.82 -6.53 -11.15
N VAL A 158 -1.87 -5.82 -11.47
CA VAL A 158 -2.16 -5.37 -12.83
C VAL A 158 -1.42 -4.08 -13.10
N ILE A 159 -0.60 -4.08 -14.14
CA ILE A 159 0.30 -2.98 -14.47
C ILE A 159 0.00 -2.46 -15.88
N PRO A 160 -0.64 -1.29 -15.98
CA PRO A 160 -0.74 -0.52 -17.21
C PRO A 160 0.64 0.03 -17.66
N PRO A 161 0.80 0.48 -18.90
CA PRO A 161 1.92 1.34 -19.27
C PRO A 161 2.02 2.56 -18.34
N PHE A 162 3.25 3.02 -18.05
CA PHE A 162 3.51 4.08 -17.06
C PHE A 162 2.71 5.37 -17.31
N SER A 163 2.52 5.74 -18.59
CA SER A 163 1.69 6.90 -18.98
C SER A 163 0.21 6.74 -18.60
N GLU A 164 -0.32 5.52 -18.69
CA GLU A 164 -1.70 5.23 -18.29
C GLU A 164 -1.84 5.18 -16.77
N GLN A 165 -0.81 4.73 -16.04
CA GLN A 165 -0.81 4.78 -14.57
C GLN A 165 -1.05 6.20 -14.07
N GLN A 166 -0.37 7.21 -14.66
CA GLN A 166 -0.56 8.61 -14.29
C GLN A 166 -1.98 9.09 -14.55
N VAL A 167 -2.54 8.77 -15.73
CA VAL A 167 -3.93 9.13 -16.07
C VAL A 167 -4.94 8.52 -15.08
N ILE A 168 -4.70 7.26 -14.67
CA ILE A 168 -5.54 6.59 -13.68
C ILE A 168 -5.44 7.28 -12.32
N VAL A 169 -4.24 7.64 -11.88
CA VAL A 169 -3.99 8.36 -10.63
C VAL A 169 -4.72 9.69 -10.62
N ASP A 170 -4.56 10.50 -11.68
CA ASP A 170 -5.18 11.82 -11.78
C ASP A 170 -6.72 11.70 -11.75
N TYR A 171 -7.27 10.71 -12.45
CA TYR A 171 -8.71 10.43 -12.41
C TYR A 171 -9.20 10.05 -11.01
N LEU A 172 -8.48 9.16 -10.32
CA LEU A 172 -8.84 8.73 -8.97
C LEU A 172 -8.78 9.88 -7.97
N LYS A 173 -7.73 10.72 -8.04
CA LYS A 173 -7.61 11.93 -7.22
C LYS A 173 -8.79 12.89 -7.42
N ASP A 174 -9.14 13.19 -8.67
CA ASP A 174 -10.29 14.06 -8.97
C ASP A 174 -11.59 13.49 -8.38
N LYS A 175 -11.82 12.19 -8.54
CA LYS A 175 -13.02 11.54 -8.01
C LYS A 175 -13.05 11.52 -6.48
N THR A 176 -11.93 11.22 -5.84
CA THR A 176 -11.84 11.21 -4.37
C THR A 176 -12.11 12.61 -3.80
N LEU A 177 -11.47 13.64 -4.36
CA LEU A 177 -11.71 15.03 -3.94
C LEU A 177 -13.17 15.45 -4.08
N LYS A 178 -13.83 15.09 -5.19
CA LYS A 178 -15.25 15.39 -5.40
C LYS A 178 -16.12 14.69 -4.37
N ILE A 179 -15.87 13.41 -4.07
CA ILE A 179 -16.64 12.67 -3.06
C ILE A 179 -16.46 13.32 -1.67
N GLU A 180 -15.24 13.72 -1.29
CA GLU A 180 -14.97 14.38 -0.02
C GLU A 180 -15.73 15.71 0.12
N GLN A 181 -15.85 16.49 -0.96
CA GLN A 181 -16.60 17.74 -0.98
C GLN A 181 -18.14 17.54 -0.83
N TYR A 182 -18.67 16.36 -1.17
CA TYR A 182 -20.08 16.05 -1.01
C TYR A 182 -20.44 15.49 0.37
N VAL A 183 -19.44 15.01 1.12
CA VAL A 183 -19.63 14.35 2.43
C VAL A 183 -19.28 15.28 3.60
N SER A 184 -18.56 16.39 3.32
CA SER A 184 -18.24 17.44 4.29
C SER A 184 -19.38 18.47 4.39
#